data_8bff72da6e17f484bb5d82028ec195cc
#
_entry.id   8bff72da6e17f484bb5d82028ec195cc
#
_cell.length_a   1.000
_cell.length_b   1.000
_cell.length_c   1.000
_cell.angle_alpha   90.00
_cell.angle_beta   90.00
_cell.angle_gamma   90.00
#
_symmetry.space_group_name_H-M   'P 1'
#
loop_
_entity.id
_entity.type
_entity.pdbx_description
1 polymer ?
#
loop_
_entity_poly.entity_id
_entity_poly.type
_entity_poly.pdbx_seq_one_letter_code
_entity_poly.pdbx_strand_id
1 'polypeptide(L)'
;MRFWLQWLLGLALMLVLLVWGFSQWNLRYYNQYIGERLELLVELRQGALAEYFATAEAEMRFWSGNQTLISTMVDMNRVWAAHGDSVADDIYKLYVTNNPSPAGYLLNLEDAEDGSDYSAVHKRLHESARQFVTRRGYYDFFLIGTEGDIFYSVEKERDFTTNIETGEWKESGLASAFNAAKGGHKGKIIAMSDMAAYGPSAGAPAMFVATALHDETGQFIGVLALQLPTDTILGIMAYTSGMGETGETYLVGQDLMMRSDSRFSFESTVLLQHVDSPTVQLALSGEEGRGVIDDYRGVEVLSAYMPLDIGKFRWAVMAEMDS
;
A
#
# COMPACT_ATOMS: atom_id res chain seq x y z
N MET A 1 -42.55 -8.03 -63.62
CA MET A 1 -42.49 -7.20 -62.40
C MET A 1 -42.16 -8.03 -61.14
N ARG A 2 -42.81 -9.17 -60.87
CA ARG A 2 -42.51 -9.99 -59.66
C ARG A 2 -41.10 -10.58 -59.60
N PHE A 3 -40.47 -10.95 -60.72
CA PHE A 3 -39.12 -11.51 -60.80
C PHE A 3 -38.02 -10.52 -60.39
N TRP A 4 -38.10 -9.28 -60.87
CA TRP A 4 -37.16 -8.20 -60.53
C TRP A 4 -37.25 -7.82 -59.03
N LEU A 5 -38.45 -7.88 -58.44
CA LEU A 5 -38.67 -7.60 -57.04
C LEU A 5 -38.01 -8.64 -56.14
N GLN A 6 -38.05 -9.94 -56.54
CA GLN A 6 -37.36 -11.02 -55.80
C GLN A 6 -35.84 -10.89 -55.83
N TRP A 7 -35.28 -10.48 -56.98
CA TRP A 7 -33.85 -10.20 -57.10
C TRP A 7 -33.42 -9.00 -56.26
N LEU A 8 -34.16 -7.94 -56.21
CA LEU A 8 -33.91 -6.75 -55.37
C LEU A 8 -33.98 -7.09 -53.88
N LEU A 9 -34.96 -7.90 -53.47
CA LEU A 9 -35.07 -8.36 -52.09
C LEU A 9 -33.94 -9.28 -51.69
N GLY A 10 -33.49 -10.18 -52.57
CA GLY A 10 -32.32 -11.03 -52.35
C GLY A 10 -31.03 -10.22 -52.19
N LEU A 11 -30.85 -9.21 -53.03
CA LEU A 11 -29.69 -8.32 -52.99
C LEU A 11 -29.67 -7.46 -51.70
N ALA A 12 -30.83 -6.95 -51.30
CA ALA A 12 -31.00 -6.21 -50.06
C ALA A 12 -30.69 -7.05 -48.82
N LEU A 13 -31.21 -8.30 -48.81
CA LEU A 13 -30.92 -9.25 -47.72
C LEU A 13 -29.41 -9.60 -47.63
N MET A 14 -28.77 -9.82 -48.78
CA MET A 14 -27.34 -10.09 -48.84
C MET A 14 -26.53 -8.91 -48.35
N LEU A 15 -26.89 -7.65 -48.68
CA LEU A 15 -26.29 -6.44 -48.19
C LEU A 15 -26.41 -6.32 -46.66
N VAL A 16 -27.61 -6.57 -46.13
CA VAL A 16 -27.84 -6.56 -44.67
C VAL A 16 -26.96 -7.60 -43.96
N LEU A 17 -26.86 -8.82 -44.49
CA LEU A 17 -26.02 -9.87 -43.92
C LEU A 17 -24.54 -9.52 -44.01
N LEU A 18 -24.08 -8.89 -45.10
CA LEU A 18 -22.69 -8.44 -45.23
C LEU A 18 -22.36 -7.30 -44.24
N VAL A 19 -23.24 -6.33 -44.12
CA VAL A 19 -23.07 -5.22 -43.14
C VAL A 19 -23.10 -5.78 -41.73
N TRP A 20 -23.99 -6.68 -41.39
CA TRP A 20 -24.04 -7.34 -40.08
C TRP A 20 -22.78 -8.17 -39.81
N GLY A 21 -22.35 -9.00 -40.79
CA GLY A 21 -21.11 -9.79 -40.65
C GLY A 21 -19.87 -8.92 -40.48
N PHE A 22 -19.77 -7.82 -41.25
CA PHE A 22 -18.67 -6.85 -41.11
C PHE A 22 -18.72 -6.14 -39.77
N SER A 23 -19.90 -5.75 -39.29
CA SER A 23 -20.05 -5.14 -37.95
C SER A 23 -19.62 -6.08 -36.85
N GLN A 24 -20.05 -7.38 -36.89
CA GLN A 24 -19.64 -8.38 -35.90
C GLN A 24 -18.13 -8.66 -35.95
N TRP A 25 -17.55 -8.70 -37.16
CA TRP A 25 -16.11 -8.89 -37.31
C TRP A 25 -15.33 -7.70 -36.73
N ASN A 26 -15.79 -6.47 -37.01
CA ASN A 26 -15.16 -5.25 -36.54
C ASN A 26 -15.24 -5.13 -35.00
N LEU A 27 -16.38 -5.45 -34.41
CA LEU A 27 -16.57 -5.49 -32.96
C LEU A 27 -15.63 -6.52 -32.29
N ARG A 28 -15.52 -7.73 -32.85
CA ARG A 28 -14.60 -8.75 -32.32
C ARG A 28 -13.14 -8.31 -32.40
N TYR A 29 -12.74 -7.73 -33.53
CA TYR A 29 -11.40 -7.20 -33.72
C TYR A 29 -11.10 -6.06 -32.75
N TYR A 30 -12.05 -5.14 -32.58
CA TYR A 30 -11.92 -4.03 -31.62
C TYR A 30 -11.79 -4.53 -30.19
N ASN A 31 -12.66 -5.42 -29.74
CA ASN A 31 -12.62 -6.00 -28.40
C ASN A 31 -11.34 -6.80 -28.15
N GLN A 32 -10.84 -7.52 -29.15
CA GLN A 32 -9.56 -8.20 -29.04
C GLN A 32 -8.41 -7.21 -28.86
N TYR A 33 -8.35 -6.18 -29.71
CA TYR A 33 -7.30 -5.15 -29.65
C TYR A 33 -7.31 -4.36 -28.32
N ILE A 34 -8.48 -3.95 -27.86
CA ILE A 34 -8.63 -3.28 -26.57
C ILE A 34 -8.27 -4.21 -25.41
N GLY A 35 -8.73 -5.48 -25.48
CA GLY A 35 -8.43 -6.47 -24.45
C GLY A 35 -6.93 -6.73 -24.28
N GLU A 36 -6.19 -6.92 -25.37
CA GLU A 36 -4.71 -7.08 -25.33
C GLU A 36 -4.02 -5.85 -24.72
N ARG A 37 -4.56 -4.67 -25.00
CA ARG A 37 -4.05 -3.43 -24.44
C ARG A 37 -4.33 -3.28 -22.94
N LEU A 38 -5.52 -3.68 -22.47
CA LEU A 38 -5.86 -3.69 -21.06
C LEU A 38 -5.02 -4.71 -20.29
N GLU A 39 -4.81 -5.91 -20.84
CA GLU A 39 -3.91 -6.93 -20.26
C GLU A 39 -2.50 -6.37 -20.08
N LEU A 40 -1.94 -5.71 -21.10
CA LEU A 40 -0.63 -5.06 -20.98
C LEU A 40 -0.60 -3.96 -19.92
N LEU A 41 -1.68 -3.18 -19.80
CA LEU A 41 -1.78 -2.15 -18.75
C LEU A 41 -1.79 -2.75 -17.34
N VAL A 42 -2.56 -3.81 -17.13
CA VAL A 42 -2.58 -4.54 -15.85
C VAL A 42 -1.20 -5.10 -15.53
N GLU A 43 -0.52 -5.73 -16.48
CA GLU A 43 0.82 -6.27 -16.31
C GLU A 43 1.84 -5.18 -15.92
N LEU A 44 1.81 -4.03 -16.60
CA LEU A 44 2.67 -2.89 -16.30
C LEU A 44 2.41 -2.32 -14.89
N ARG A 45 1.13 -2.23 -14.47
CA ARG A 45 0.77 -1.76 -13.13
C ARG A 45 1.21 -2.74 -12.05
N GLN A 46 0.92 -4.02 -12.26
CA GLN A 46 1.31 -5.10 -11.37
C GLN A 46 2.83 -5.13 -11.20
N GLY A 47 3.60 -5.04 -12.30
CA GLY A 47 5.05 -5.02 -12.27
C GLY A 47 5.61 -3.81 -11.51
N ALA A 48 5.06 -2.61 -11.73
CA ALA A 48 5.48 -1.39 -11.03
C ALA A 48 5.20 -1.46 -9.52
N LEU A 49 4.05 -2.00 -9.13
CA LEU A 49 3.71 -2.21 -7.72
C LEU A 49 4.58 -3.29 -7.08
N ALA A 50 4.84 -4.39 -7.78
CA ALA A 50 5.72 -5.46 -7.29
C ALA A 50 7.15 -4.93 -7.05
N GLU A 51 7.68 -4.10 -7.95
CA GLU A 51 8.99 -3.44 -7.78
C GLU A 51 8.99 -2.47 -6.59
N TYR A 52 7.91 -1.70 -6.41
CA TYR A 52 7.76 -0.81 -5.27
C TYR A 52 7.84 -1.58 -3.93
N PHE A 53 7.09 -2.67 -3.78
CA PHE A 53 7.12 -3.49 -2.57
C PHE A 53 8.46 -4.21 -2.38
N ALA A 54 9.06 -4.73 -3.46
CA ALA A 54 10.39 -5.34 -3.42
C ALA A 54 11.47 -4.35 -2.98
N THR A 55 11.36 -3.08 -3.39
CA THR A 55 12.27 -2.01 -2.95
C THR A 55 12.12 -1.77 -1.45
N ALA A 56 10.89 -1.66 -0.93
CA ALA A 56 10.64 -1.51 0.50
C ALA A 56 11.23 -2.68 1.31
N GLU A 57 11.07 -3.91 0.82
CA GLU A 57 11.69 -5.08 1.45
C GLU A 57 13.23 -5.01 1.44
N ALA A 58 13.84 -4.59 0.33
CA ALA A 58 15.30 -4.48 0.24
C ALA A 58 15.84 -3.44 1.23
N GLU A 59 15.14 -2.32 1.40
CA GLU A 59 15.50 -1.28 2.37
C GLU A 59 15.35 -1.77 3.82
N MET A 60 14.32 -2.55 4.12
CA MET A 60 14.18 -3.20 5.43
C MET A 60 15.34 -4.15 5.72
N ARG A 61 15.78 -4.95 4.75
CA ARG A 61 16.97 -5.81 4.88
C ARG A 61 18.24 -5.01 5.14
N PHE A 62 18.42 -3.88 4.42
CA PHE A 62 19.56 -2.99 4.63
C PHE A 62 19.59 -2.42 6.06
N TRP A 63 18.44 -1.87 6.51
CA TRP A 63 18.34 -1.27 7.83
C TRP A 63 18.49 -2.30 8.96
N SER A 64 17.92 -3.50 8.82
CA SER A 64 18.02 -4.56 9.85
C SER A 64 19.45 -5.06 10.07
N GLY A 65 20.35 -4.84 9.10
CA GLY A 65 21.80 -5.13 9.23
C GLY A 65 22.63 -3.93 9.66
N ASN A 66 22.05 -2.75 9.85
CA ASN A 66 22.79 -1.52 10.15
C ASN A 66 23.23 -1.49 11.63
N GLN A 67 24.54 -1.47 11.86
CA GLN A 67 25.11 -1.52 13.22
C GLN A 67 24.71 -0.31 14.09
N THR A 68 24.58 0.88 13.48
CA THR A 68 24.13 2.07 14.20
C THR A 68 22.70 1.89 14.69
N LEU A 69 21.82 1.33 13.84
CA LEU A 69 20.43 1.05 14.22
C LEU A 69 20.36 -0.01 15.33
N ILE A 70 21.12 -1.11 15.20
CA ILE A 70 21.16 -2.19 16.19
C ILE A 70 21.65 -1.63 17.53
N SER A 71 22.76 -0.86 17.56
CA SER A 71 23.25 -0.25 18.79
C SER A 71 22.25 0.74 19.39
N THR A 72 21.58 1.53 18.55
CA THR A 72 20.52 2.44 18.99
C THR A 72 19.38 1.68 19.65
N MET A 73 18.94 0.57 19.06
CA MET A 73 17.87 -0.25 19.60
C MET A 73 18.23 -0.87 20.96
N VAL A 74 19.47 -1.36 21.10
CA VAL A 74 19.99 -1.86 22.39
C VAL A 74 19.98 -0.75 23.46
N ASP A 75 20.43 0.44 23.09
CA ASP A 75 20.45 1.58 24.00
C ASP A 75 19.04 2.06 24.38
N MET A 76 18.10 2.10 23.41
CA MET A 76 16.68 2.42 23.68
C MET A 76 16.04 1.43 24.66
N ASN A 77 16.26 0.12 24.48
CA ASN A 77 15.80 -0.89 25.43
C ASN A 77 16.34 -0.64 26.85
N ARG A 78 17.61 -0.27 26.97
CA ARG A 78 18.25 0.03 28.27
C ARG A 78 17.64 1.28 28.91
N VAL A 79 17.46 2.35 28.14
CA VAL A 79 16.87 3.60 28.62
C VAL A 79 15.43 3.37 29.07
N TRP A 80 14.64 2.65 28.27
CA TRP A 80 13.26 2.35 28.61
C TRP A 80 13.13 1.56 29.89
N ALA A 81 13.93 0.51 30.06
CA ALA A 81 13.94 -0.31 31.27
C ALA A 81 14.42 0.47 32.52
N ALA A 82 15.33 1.44 32.37
CA ALA A 82 15.89 2.20 33.49
C ALA A 82 14.95 3.25 34.09
N HIS A 83 14.00 3.79 33.30
CA HIS A 83 13.11 4.88 33.72
C HIS A 83 11.77 4.39 34.33
N GLY A 84 11.44 3.10 34.23
CA GLY A 84 10.19 2.53 34.79
C GLY A 84 8.93 3.04 34.12
N ASP A 85 7.82 3.05 34.87
CA ASP A 85 6.46 3.28 34.34
C ASP A 85 6.22 4.71 33.79
N SER A 86 7.03 5.71 34.16
CA SER A 86 6.85 7.09 33.68
C SER A 86 7.57 7.41 32.37
N VAL A 87 8.40 6.51 31.86
CA VAL A 87 9.27 6.76 30.71
C VAL A 87 8.49 7.24 29.47
N ALA A 88 7.37 6.63 29.18
CA ALA A 88 6.52 6.95 28.03
C ALA A 88 5.99 8.40 28.13
N ASP A 89 5.44 8.77 29.28
CA ASP A 89 4.87 10.10 29.54
C ASP A 89 5.95 11.18 29.51
N ASP A 90 7.11 10.91 30.09
CA ASP A 90 8.23 11.86 30.14
C ASP A 90 8.78 12.14 28.75
N ILE A 91 8.98 11.09 27.92
CA ILE A 91 9.46 11.23 26.56
C ILE A 91 8.42 11.91 25.66
N TYR A 92 7.13 11.54 25.80
CA TYR A 92 6.04 12.20 25.07
C TYR A 92 5.98 13.70 25.39
N LYS A 93 6.14 14.04 26.65
CA LYS A 93 6.16 15.43 27.09
C LYS A 93 7.32 16.22 26.49
N LEU A 94 8.53 15.62 26.42
CA LEU A 94 9.70 16.27 25.84
C LEU A 94 9.58 16.46 24.33
N TYR A 95 9.22 15.41 23.59
CA TYR A 95 9.29 15.39 22.13
C TYR A 95 7.98 15.75 21.42
N VAL A 96 6.87 15.78 22.13
CA VAL A 96 5.54 16.16 21.57
C VAL A 96 5.02 17.42 22.27
N THR A 97 4.72 17.35 23.57
CA THR A 97 4.03 18.46 24.27
C THR A 97 4.89 19.72 24.35
N ASN A 98 6.17 19.58 24.68
CA ASN A 98 7.13 20.69 24.81
C ASN A 98 7.98 20.91 23.54
N ASN A 99 7.69 20.21 22.45
CA ASN A 99 8.40 20.38 21.18
C ASN A 99 8.20 21.83 20.69
N PRO A 100 9.28 22.57 20.39
CA PRO A 100 9.18 23.95 19.91
C PRO A 100 8.64 24.07 18.48
N SER A 101 8.62 22.97 17.73
CA SER A 101 8.08 22.94 16.37
C SER A 101 6.55 22.91 16.38
N PRO A 102 5.87 23.52 15.41
CA PRO A 102 4.41 23.43 15.32
C PRO A 102 3.97 21.99 15.02
N ALA A 103 2.70 21.70 15.29
CA ALA A 103 2.06 20.42 14.94
C ALA A 103 2.27 20.11 13.45
N GLY A 104 2.59 18.86 13.12
CA GLY A 104 2.97 18.41 11.76
C GLY A 104 4.44 18.66 11.39
N TYR A 105 5.25 19.21 12.31
CA TYR A 105 6.69 19.41 12.13
C TYR A 105 7.50 18.92 13.33
N LEU A 106 6.95 18.03 14.16
CA LEU A 106 7.60 17.49 15.35
C LEU A 106 8.90 16.75 14.99
N LEU A 107 8.99 16.23 13.80
CA LEU A 107 10.17 15.58 13.21
C LEU A 107 11.41 16.50 13.13
N ASN A 108 11.27 17.81 13.33
CA ASN A 108 12.42 18.73 13.29
C ASN A 108 13.20 18.80 14.60
N LEU A 109 12.68 18.26 15.71
CA LEU A 109 13.38 18.24 16.99
C LEU A 109 14.37 17.07 17.05
N GLU A 110 15.65 17.38 16.93
CA GLU A 110 16.73 16.38 17.01
C GLU A 110 17.11 16.04 18.45
N ASP A 111 17.11 17.02 19.32
CA ASP A 111 17.56 16.92 20.71
C ASP A 111 16.71 17.85 21.59
N ALA A 112 16.12 17.30 22.65
CA ALA A 112 15.33 18.09 23.61
C ALA A 112 16.23 18.92 24.56
N GLU A 113 17.57 18.75 24.50
CA GLU A 113 18.57 19.44 25.32
C GLU A 113 18.34 19.30 26.85
N ASP A 114 17.70 18.22 27.25
CA ASP A 114 17.39 17.91 28.65
C ASP A 114 18.47 17.12 29.37
N GLY A 115 19.52 16.72 28.63
CA GLY A 115 20.67 15.95 29.13
C GLY A 115 20.34 14.48 29.45
N SER A 116 19.18 13.98 29.08
CA SER A 116 18.80 12.57 29.29
C SER A 116 19.53 11.61 28.35
N ASP A 117 19.64 10.35 28.80
CA ASP A 117 20.16 9.27 27.98
C ASP A 117 19.27 9.03 26.75
N TYR A 118 17.95 9.24 26.86
CA TYR A 118 17.05 9.12 25.74
C TYR A 118 17.37 10.13 24.65
N SER A 119 17.51 11.41 24.99
CA SER A 119 17.83 12.47 24.02
C SER A 119 19.17 12.24 23.34
N ALA A 120 20.17 11.73 24.05
CA ALA A 120 21.46 11.36 23.46
C ALA A 120 21.34 10.22 22.45
N VAL A 121 20.52 9.20 22.74
CA VAL A 121 20.27 8.08 21.81
C VAL A 121 19.41 8.52 20.63
N HIS A 122 18.36 9.29 20.87
CA HIS A 122 17.46 9.85 19.84
C HIS A 122 18.26 10.66 18.80
N LYS A 123 19.06 11.62 19.24
CA LYS A 123 19.90 12.49 18.40
C LYS A 123 20.81 11.70 17.45
N ARG A 124 21.38 10.59 17.93
CA ARG A 124 22.32 9.77 17.14
C ARG A 124 21.67 9.14 15.91
N LEU A 125 20.37 8.80 15.98
CA LEU A 125 19.62 8.19 14.90
C LEU A 125 18.81 9.20 14.07
N HIS A 126 18.24 10.21 14.74
CA HIS A 126 17.12 10.97 14.22
C HIS A 126 17.40 11.65 12.88
N GLU A 127 18.54 12.31 12.72
CA GLU A 127 18.87 12.96 11.45
C GLU A 127 18.91 11.97 10.29
N SER A 128 19.53 10.79 10.50
CA SER A 128 19.62 9.75 9.46
C SER A 128 18.27 9.15 9.12
N ALA A 129 17.42 8.86 10.12
CA ALA A 129 16.09 8.33 9.93
C ALA A 129 15.18 9.35 9.24
N ARG A 130 15.18 10.61 9.68
CA ARG A 130 14.42 11.70 9.06
C ARG A 130 14.83 11.93 7.61
N GLN A 131 16.13 11.98 7.31
CA GLN A 131 16.60 12.12 5.93
C GLN A 131 16.22 10.93 5.07
N PHE A 132 16.26 9.72 5.61
CA PHE A 132 15.82 8.51 4.90
C PHE A 132 14.35 8.59 4.56
N VAL A 133 13.47 8.83 5.54
CA VAL A 133 12.02 9.00 5.35
C VAL A 133 11.74 10.06 4.28
N THR A 134 12.31 11.26 4.44
CA THR A 134 12.05 12.38 3.51
C THR A 134 12.54 12.11 2.09
N ARG A 135 13.75 11.55 1.93
CA ARG A 135 14.33 11.33 0.59
C ARG A 135 13.72 10.16 -0.16
N ARG A 136 13.27 9.13 0.58
CA ARG A 136 12.64 7.94 0.01
C ARG A 136 11.13 8.06 -0.11
N GLY A 137 10.56 9.09 0.53
CA GLY A 137 9.12 9.37 0.51
C GLY A 137 8.33 8.46 1.44
N TYR A 138 8.95 7.78 2.41
CA TYR A 138 8.22 7.08 3.46
C TYR A 138 7.46 8.07 4.32
N TYR A 139 6.37 7.62 4.95
CA TYR A 139 5.62 8.47 5.85
C TYR A 139 6.29 8.51 7.23
N ASP A 140 6.60 7.34 7.81
CA ASP A 140 7.23 7.27 9.13
C ASP A 140 8.20 6.07 9.25
N PHE A 141 9.03 6.11 10.30
CA PHE A 141 10.03 5.12 10.66
C PHE A 141 9.95 4.87 12.17
N PHE A 142 9.70 3.63 12.57
CA PHE A 142 9.46 3.24 13.96
C PHE A 142 10.54 2.30 14.49
N LEU A 143 10.93 2.49 15.76
CA LEU A 143 11.59 1.46 16.57
C LEU A 143 10.65 1.04 17.68
N ILE A 144 10.34 -0.26 17.72
CA ILE A 144 9.39 -0.84 18.64
C ILE A 144 10.10 -1.90 19.49
N GLY A 145 10.01 -1.77 20.81
CA GLY A 145 10.64 -2.69 21.77
C GLY A 145 10.09 -4.11 21.71
N THR A 146 10.72 -5.02 22.45
CA THR A 146 10.34 -6.44 22.49
C THR A 146 8.93 -6.67 23.00
N GLU A 147 8.43 -5.80 23.88
CA GLU A 147 7.10 -5.84 24.49
C GLU A 147 6.08 -4.94 23.79
N GLY A 148 6.43 -4.38 22.63
CA GLY A 148 5.52 -3.59 21.81
C GLY A 148 5.49 -2.08 22.10
N ASP A 149 6.35 -1.58 22.98
CA ASP A 149 6.46 -0.13 23.24
C ASP A 149 7.13 0.58 22.06
N ILE A 150 6.50 1.63 21.54
CA ILE A 150 7.05 2.45 20.46
C ILE A 150 8.07 3.41 21.06
N PHE A 151 9.33 3.03 21.00
CA PHE A 151 10.45 3.80 21.54
C PHE A 151 10.76 5.05 20.73
N TYR A 152 10.53 4.98 19.42
CA TYR A 152 10.93 6.01 18.48
C TYR A 152 9.98 6.02 17.27
N SER A 153 9.65 7.22 16.82
CA SER A 153 8.98 7.53 15.55
C SER A 153 9.61 8.80 14.98
N VAL A 154 9.67 8.95 13.67
CA VAL A 154 10.11 10.19 13.03
C VAL A 154 9.04 11.26 13.17
N GLU A 155 7.79 10.95 12.82
CA GLU A 155 6.66 11.90 12.83
C GLU A 155 6.13 12.21 14.22
N LYS A 156 6.26 11.28 15.19
CA LYS A 156 5.81 11.43 16.58
C LYS A 156 4.32 11.74 16.68
N GLU A 157 3.52 10.95 15.94
CA GLU A 157 2.07 11.02 15.99
C GLU A 157 1.51 10.43 17.32
N ARG A 158 0.21 10.21 17.41
CA ARG A 158 -0.48 9.76 18.63
C ARG A 158 -0.09 8.37 19.11
N ASP A 159 0.55 7.57 18.29
CA ASP A 159 1.08 6.24 18.62
C ASP A 159 2.48 6.31 19.28
N PHE A 160 3.20 7.40 19.13
CA PHE A 160 4.51 7.58 19.73
C PHE A 160 4.45 7.42 21.25
N THR A 161 5.35 6.63 21.82
CA THR A 161 5.44 6.18 23.22
C THR A 161 4.29 5.29 23.71
N THR A 162 3.34 4.90 22.83
CA THR A 162 2.29 3.93 23.20
C THR A 162 2.78 2.49 23.05
N ASN A 163 2.01 1.55 23.60
CA ASN A 163 2.26 0.12 23.41
C ASN A 163 1.36 -0.43 22.30
N ILE A 164 1.96 -1.03 21.26
CA ILE A 164 1.24 -1.49 20.07
C ILE A 164 0.55 -2.85 20.28
N GLU A 165 0.93 -3.62 21.30
CA GLU A 165 0.30 -4.92 21.60
C GLU A 165 -0.91 -4.78 22.55
N THR A 166 -0.87 -3.83 23.47
CA THR A 166 -1.87 -3.71 24.56
C THR A 166 -2.63 -2.39 24.56
N GLY A 167 -2.10 -1.37 23.87
CA GLY A 167 -2.64 -0.02 23.83
C GLY A 167 -3.82 0.17 22.87
N GLU A 168 -4.16 1.43 22.64
CA GLU A 168 -5.27 1.86 21.78
C GLU A 168 -5.14 1.31 20.34
N TRP A 169 -3.91 1.18 19.83
CA TRP A 169 -3.61 0.84 18.42
C TRP A 169 -3.34 -0.65 18.18
N LYS A 170 -3.64 -1.52 19.12
CA LYS A 170 -3.37 -2.98 19.05
C LYS A 170 -4.04 -3.72 17.89
N GLU A 171 -5.10 -3.17 17.30
CA GLU A 171 -5.79 -3.74 16.13
C GLU A 171 -5.35 -3.07 14.80
N SER A 172 -4.32 -2.23 14.84
CA SER A 172 -3.86 -1.48 13.67
C SER A 172 -3.00 -2.31 12.71
N GLY A 173 -2.79 -1.77 11.50
CA GLY A 173 -1.84 -2.33 10.53
C GLY A 173 -0.41 -2.39 11.07
N LEU A 174 0.02 -1.40 11.88
CA LEU A 174 1.33 -1.41 12.55
C LEU A 174 1.45 -2.57 13.54
N ALA A 175 0.42 -2.81 14.36
CA ALA A 175 0.37 -3.95 15.28
C ALA A 175 0.44 -5.29 14.53
N SER A 176 -0.30 -5.42 13.43
CA SER A 176 -0.27 -6.62 12.58
C SER A 176 1.13 -6.87 12.01
N ALA A 177 1.79 -5.84 11.47
CA ALA A 177 3.14 -5.94 10.93
C ALA A 177 4.17 -6.28 12.03
N PHE A 178 4.07 -5.63 13.20
CA PHE A 178 4.91 -5.91 14.37
C PHE A 178 4.80 -7.36 14.81
N ASN A 179 3.58 -7.86 15.02
CA ASN A 179 3.35 -9.25 15.47
C ASN A 179 3.86 -10.28 14.46
N ALA A 180 3.68 -10.01 13.16
CA ALA A 180 4.17 -10.89 12.11
C ALA A 180 5.70 -10.88 12.02
N ALA A 181 6.36 -9.75 12.29
CA ALA A 181 7.81 -9.62 12.29
C ALA A 181 8.45 -10.20 13.54
N LYS A 182 7.84 -10.01 14.73
CA LYS A 182 8.33 -10.46 16.04
C LYS A 182 8.66 -11.98 16.08
N GLY A 183 7.89 -12.81 15.36
CA GLY A 183 8.13 -14.24 15.22
C GLY A 183 9.26 -14.62 14.26
N GLY A 184 9.92 -13.66 13.63
CA GLY A 184 10.93 -13.89 12.58
C GLY A 184 12.32 -14.20 13.13
N HIS A 185 13.06 -15.06 12.41
CA HIS A 185 14.49 -15.24 12.64
C HIS A 185 15.28 -14.18 11.88
N LYS A 186 16.31 -13.63 12.51
CA LYS A 186 17.30 -12.60 12.05
C LYS A 186 17.19 -12.21 10.57
N GLY A 187 16.47 -11.12 10.27
CA GLY A 187 16.37 -10.51 8.95
C GLY A 187 15.72 -11.36 7.84
N LYS A 188 15.13 -12.51 8.19
CA LYS A 188 14.55 -13.43 7.20
C LYS A 188 13.06 -13.18 6.91
N ILE A 189 12.34 -12.58 7.84
CA ILE A 189 10.92 -12.26 7.65
C ILE A 189 10.79 -10.75 7.56
N ILE A 190 10.29 -10.30 6.42
CA ILE A 190 9.77 -8.96 6.26
C ILE A 190 8.26 -9.09 6.17
N ALA A 191 7.59 -8.54 7.15
CA ALA A 191 6.14 -8.59 7.25
C ALA A 191 5.55 -7.31 6.67
N MET A 192 4.46 -7.43 5.91
CA MET A 192 3.66 -6.29 5.45
C MET A 192 2.24 -6.42 6.01
N SER A 193 1.63 -5.29 6.38
CA SER A 193 0.20 -5.20 6.63
C SER A 193 -0.53 -4.80 5.36
N ASP A 194 -1.79 -5.22 5.21
CA ASP A 194 -2.66 -4.66 4.18
C ASP A 194 -2.98 -3.19 4.49
N MET A 195 -3.43 -2.45 3.47
CA MET A 195 -3.86 -1.06 3.61
C MET A 195 -5.15 -0.99 4.44
N ALA A 196 -5.10 -0.19 5.48
CA ALA A 196 -6.22 0.05 6.39
C ALA A 196 -6.20 1.49 6.92
N ALA A 197 -7.32 1.97 7.43
CA ALA A 197 -7.37 3.26 8.10
C ALA A 197 -6.50 3.25 9.37
N TYR A 198 -5.65 4.27 9.54
CA TYR A 198 -4.73 4.37 10.67
C TYR A 198 -5.08 5.56 11.57
N GLY A 199 -5.55 5.27 12.78
CA GLY A 199 -6.02 6.28 13.71
C GLY A 199 -4.99 7.37 14.07
N PRO A 200 -3.72 7.05 14.35
CA PRO A 200 -2.68 8.05 14.61
C PRO A 200 -2.54 9.07 13.48
N SER A 201 -2.58 8.64 12.23
CA SER A 201 -2.54 9.51 11.03
C SER A 201 -3.94 10.02 10.64
N ALA A 202 -4.77 10.39 11.62
CA ALA A 202 -6.13 10.94 11.44
C ALA A 202 -7.07 10.04 10.61
N GLY A 203 -6.86 8.72 10.63
CA GLY A 203 -7.66 7.75 9.87
C GLY A 203 -7.30 7.64 8.39
N ALA A 204 -6.20 8.24 7.95
CA ALA A 204 -5.71 8.09 6.59
C ALA A 204 -5.37 6.62 6.27
N PRO A 205 -5.54 6.17 5.01
CA PRO A 205 -5.08 4.85 4.58
C PRO A 205 -3.57 4.70 4.81
N ALA A 206 -3.16 3.60 5.44
CA ALA A 206 -1.76 3.31 5.72
C ALA A 206 -1.45 1.83 5.51
N MET A 207 -0.20 1.55 5.14
CA MET A 207 0.41 0.23 5.10
C MET A 207 1.73 0.26 5.86
N PHE A 208 2.12 -0.87 6.42
CA PHE A 208 3.36 -0.99 7.17
C PHE A 208 4.19 -2.15 6.66
N VAL A 209 5.51 -1.95 6.64
CA VAL A 209 6.49 -3.02 6.45
C VAL A 209 7.37 -3.09 7.68
N ALA A 210 7.58 -4.28 8.23
CA ALA A 210 8.30 -4.48 9.47
C ALA A 210 9.27 -5.67 9.42
N THR A 211 10.34 -5.59 10.21
CA THR A 211 11.30 -6.69 10.37
C THR A 211 11.87 -6.73 11.78
N ALA A 212 12.14 -7.94 12.27
CA ALA A 212 12.78 -8.15 13.57
C ALA A 212 14.25 -7.68 13.56
N LEU A 213 14.64 -7.00 14.61
CA LEU A 213 16.02 -6.64 14.90
C LEU A 213 16.63 -7.61 15.90
N HIS A 214 17.90 -7.96 15.66
CA HIS A 214 18.65 -8.88 16.52
C HIS A 214 20.02 -8.27 16.77
N ASP A 215 20.52 -8.46 17.99
CA ASP A 215 21.89 -8.07 18.35
C ASP A 215 22.95 -9.01 17.74
N GLU A 216 24.22 -8.74 18.05
CA GLU A 216 25.36 -9.54 17.56
C GLU A 216 25.31 -10.99 18.03
N THR A 217 24.66 -11.28 19.17
CA THR A 217 24.49 -12.64 19.71
C THR A 217 23.33 -13.39 19.04
N GLY A 218 22.50 -12.68 18.26
CA GLY A 218 21.30 -13.21 17.64
C GLY A 218 20.06 -13.11 18.54
N GLN A 219 20.14 -12.39 19.67
CA GLN A 219 19.00 -12.15 20.54
C GLN A 219 18.06 -11.13 19.87
N PHE A 220 16.75 -11.39 19.92
CA PHE A 220 15.72 -10.45 19.49
C PHE A 220 15.73 -9.21 20.40
N ILE A 221 15.81 -8.03 19.81
CA ILE A 221 15.90 -6.74 20.53
C ILE A 221 14.75 -5.80 20.18
N GLY A 222 13.85 -6.16 19.27
CA GLY A 222 12.68 -5.40 18.87
C GLY A 222 12.45 -5.42 17.38
N VAL A 223 11.62 -4.52 16.90
CA VAL A 223 11.16 -4.44 15.51
C VAL A 223 11.43 -3.06 14.93
N LEU A 224 11.94 -3.03 13.70
CA LEU A 224 11.90 -1.86 12.82
C LEU A 224 10.65 -1.93 11.99
N ALA A 225 9.90 -0.82 11.89
CA ALA A 225 8.79 -0.69 10.95
C ALA A 225 8.87 0.62 10.16
N LEU A 226 8.37 0.61 8.92
CA LEU A 226 8.17 1.79 8.08
C LEU A 226 6.69 1.89 7.72
N GLN A 227 6.16 3.10 7.72
CA GLN A 227 4.86 3.40 7.13
C GLN A 227 5.07 3.77 5.67
N LEU A 228 4.47 2.99 4.77
CA LEU A 228 4.59 3.16 3.33
C LEU A 228 3.75 4.36 2.84
N PRO A 229 4.27 5.15 1.90
CA PRO A 229 3.50 6.23 1.28
C PRO A 229 2.42 5.64 0.36
N THR A 230 1.16 5.88 0.67
CA THR A 230 0.03 5.49 -0.20
C THR A 230 0.01 6.26 -1.51
N ASP A 231 0.49 7.50 -1.52
CA ASP A 231 0.57 8.35 -2.71
C ASP A 231 1.35 7.71 -3.86
N THR A 232 2.38 6.91 -3.58
CA THR A 232 3.14 6.19 -4.60
C THR A 232 2.26 5.13 -5.28
N ILE A 233 1.47 4.38 -4.50
CA ILE A 233 0.54 3.37 -5.00
C ILE A 233 -0.54 4.05 -5.85
N LEU A 234 -1.13 5.15 -5.34
CA LEU A 234 -2.13 5.94 -6.04
C LEU A 234 -1.55 6.51 -7.35
N GLY A 235 -0.34 7.04 -7.33
CA GLY A 235 0.35 7.58 -8.51
C GLY A 235 0.59 6.53 -9.60
N ILE A 236 0.97 5.30 -9.23
CA ILE A 236 1.12 4.19 -10.17
C ILE A 236 -0.22 3.90 -10.85
N MET A 237 -1.33 3.89 -10.12
CA MET A 237 -2.66 3.56 -10.65
C MET A 237 -3.32 4.73 -11.39
N ALA A 238 -3.03 5.97 -11.03
CA ALA A 238 -3.67 7.16 -11.60
C ALA A 238 -3.24 7.50 -13.04
N TYR A 239 -2.23 6.84 -13.59
CA TYR A 239 -1.73 7.16 -14.94
C TYR A 239 -2.72 6.70 -16.03
N THR A 240 -3.30 7.64 -16.77
CA THR A 240 -4.40 7.41 -17.71
C THR A 240 -3.99 7.35 -19.19
N SER A 241 -2.70 7.49 -19.51
CA SER A 241 -2.25 7.47 -20.91
C SER A 241 -2.63 6.15 -21.59
N GLY A 242 -3.29 6.28 -22.71
CA GLY A 242 -3.72 5.14 -23.47
C GLY A 242 -5.06 4.53 -23.07
N MET A 243 -5.76 5.06 -22.05
CA MET A 243 -7.02 4.52 -21.54
C MET A 243 -8.28 5.19 -22.12
N GLY A 244 -8.11 6.16 -23.04
CA GLY A 244 -9.25 6.87 -23.60
C GLY A 244 -10.03 7.67 -22.56
N GLU A 245 -11.31 7.90 -22.83
CA GLU A 245 -12.20 8.66 -21.92
C GLU A 245 -12.83 7.78 -20.85
N THR A 246 -13.07 6.50 -21.15
CA THR A 246 -13.81 5.56 -20.30
C THR A 246 -12.96 4.51 -19.61
N GLY A 247 -11.66 4.46 -19.90
CA GLY A 247 -10.75 3.49 -19.28
C GLY A 247 -10.25 3.92 -17.92
N GLU A 248 -10.11 2.99 -16.98
CA GLU A 248 -9.48 3.18 -15.69
C GLU A 248 -8.65 1.98 -15.25
N THR A 249 -7.74 2.20 -14.29
CA THR A 249 -7.07 1.13 -13.53
C THR A 249 -7.28 1.37 -12.05
N TYR A 250 -7.53 0.30 -11.31
CA TYR A 250 -7.73 0.36 -9.86
C TYR A 250 -7.30 -0.94 -9.18
N LEU A 251 -7.18 -0.90 -7.87
CA LEU A 251 -6.80 -2.01 -7.01
C LEU A 251 -7.94 -2.38 -6.08
N VAL A 252 -8.10 -3.67 -5.81
CA VAL A 252 -9.09 -4.18 -4.84
C VAL A 252 -8.43 -5.17 -3.90
N GLY A 253 -8.66 -5.00 -2.59
CA GLY A 253 -8.18 -5.91 -1.56
C GLY A 253 -9.07 -7.15 -1.37
N GLN A 254 -8.64 -8.07 -0.50
CA GLN A 254 -9.39 -9.30 -0.18
C GLN A 254 -10.72 -9.05 0.53
N ASP A 255 -10.90 -7.88 1.12
CA ASP A 255 -12.16 -7.38 1.70
C ASP A 255 -13.10 -6.75 0.66
N LEU A 256 -12.73 -6.83 -0.63
CA LEU A 256 -13.44 -6.25 -1.77
C LEU A 256 -13.51 -4.71 -1.75
N MET A 257 -12.67 -4.05 -0.94
CA MET A 257 -12.59 -2.60 -0.93
C MET A 257 -11.45 -2.11 -1.83
N MET A 258 -11.64 -0.98 -2.50
CA MET A 258 -10.60 -0.36 -3.32
C MET A 258 -9.35 -0.01 -2.50
N ARG A 259 -8.18 -0.15 -3.12
CA ARG A 259 -6.84 0.22 -2.60
C ARG A 259 -6.21 1.36 -3.40
N SER A 260 -6.90 1.84 -4.42
CA SER A 260 -6.56 3.05 -5.17
C SER A 260 -7.83 3.81 -5.53
N ASP A 261 -7.68 5.08 -5.93
CA ASP A 261 -8.84 5.89 -6.32
C ASP A 261 -9.37 5.49 -7.69
N SER A 262 -10.70 5.54 -7.83
CA SER A 262 -11.35 5.53 -9.12
C SER A 262 -11.13 6.85 -9.84
N ARG A 263 -10.85 6.77 -11.13
CA ARG A 263 -10.77 7.92 -12.03
C ARG A 263 -12.09 8.68 -12.17
N PHE A 264 -13.21 8.01 -11.92
CA PHE A 264 -14.57 8.55 -12.12
C PHE A 264 -15.17 9.17 -10.87
N SER A 265 -14.46 9.14 -9.74
CA SER A 265 -14.89 9.77 -8.50
C SER A 265 -14.10 11.06 -8.23
N PHE A 266 -14.80 12.09 -7.72
CA PHE A 266 -14.16 13.31 -7.22
C PHE A 266 -13.68 13.15 -5.77
N GLU A 267 -14.28 12.22 -5.03
CA GLU A 267 -13.90 11.88 -3.67
C GLU A 267 -13.06 10.61 -3.68
N SER A 268 -12.20 10.44 -2.66
CA SER A 268 -11.41 9.22 -2.56
C SER A 268 -12.31 8.00 -2.44
N THR A 269 -11.97 6.96 -3.20
CA THR A 269 -12.63 5.65 -3.15
C THR A 269 -11.83 4.62 -2.36
N VAL A 270 -10.62 4.98 -1.91
CA VAL A 270 -9.72 4.10 -1.15
C VAL A 270 -10.37 3.70 0.15
N LEU A 271 -10.51 2.38 0.40
CA LEU A 271 -11.17 1.78 1.57
C LEU A 271 -12.65 2.13 1.73
N LEU A 272 -13.27 2.80 0.75
CA LEU A 272 -14.66 3.24 0.77
C LEU A 272 -15.53 2.59 -0.31
N GLN A 273 -14.99 2.38 -1.52
CA GLN A 273 -15.72 1.76 -2.61
C GLN A 273 -15.59 0.25 -2.56
N HIS A 274 -16.72 -0.43 -2.44
CA HIS A 274 -16.81 -1.89 -2.54
C HIS A 274 -16.92 -2.32 -4.00
N VAL A 275 -16.13 -3.35 -4.41
CA VAL A 275 -16.11 -3.90 -5.77
C VAL A 275 -16.15 -5.42 -5.70
N ASP A 276 -17.32 -5.99 -5.95
CA ASP A 276 -17.55 -7.44 -6.00
C ASP A 276 -17.95 -7.84 -7.43
N SER A 277 -16.97 -7.91 -8.34
CA SER A 277 -17.18 -8.36 -9.72
C SER A 277 -16.55 -9.74 -9.96
N PRO A 278 -17.04 -10.50 -10.97
CA PRO A 278 -16.45 -11.81 -11.31
C PRO A 278 -14.94 -11.75 -11.58
N THR A 279 -14.45 -10.70 -12.25
CA THR A 279 -13.04 -10.52 -12.60
C THR A 279 -12.19 -10.18 -11.38
N VAL A 280 -12.71 -9.41 -10.41
CA VAL A 280 -12.06 -9.17 -9.11
C VAL A 280 -11.92 -10.49 -8.34
N GLN A 281 -12.97 -11.31 -8.26
CA GLN A 281 -12.93 -12.60 -7.57
C GLN A 281 -11.89 -13.55 -8.21
N LEU A 282 -11.82 -13.60 -9.54
CA LEU A 282 -10.83 -14.41 -10.26
C LEU A 282 -9.39 -13.93 -9.95
N ALA A 283 -9.12 -12.61 -10.01
CA ALA A 283 -7.82 -12.07 -9.65
C ALA A 283 -7.45 -12.39 -8.19
N LEU A 284 -8.38 -12.22 -7.25
CA LEU A 284 -8.14 -12.54 -5.83
C LEU A 284 -7.95 -14.05 -5.60
N SER A 285 -8.50 -14.93 -6.47
CA SER A 285 -8.22 -16.37 -6.44
C SER A 285 -6.85 -16.75 -7.01
N GLY A 286 -6.18 -15.82 -7.70
CA GLY A 286 -4.86 -16.02 -8.31
C GLY A 286 -4.89 -16.26 -9.81
N GLU A 287 -6.02 -15.99 -10.45
CA GLU A 287 -6.17 -16.11 -11.90
C GLU A 287 -5.93 -14.75 -12.57
N GLU A 288 -5.47 -14.78 -13.82
CA GLU A 288 -5.30 -13.61 -14.68
C GLU A 288 -6.09 -13.81 -15.98
N GLY A 289 -6.49 -12.72 -16.61
CA GLY A 289 -7.21 -12.78 -17.87
C GLY A 289 -8.06 -11.54 -18.13
N ARG A 290 -9.08 -11.74 -18.95
CA ARG A 290 -10.05 -10.71 -19.30
C ARG A 290 -11.46 -11.26 -19.50
N GLY A 291 -12.46 -10.40 -19.36
CA GLY A 291 -13.88 -10.73 -19.58
C GLY A 291 -14.71 -9.48 -19.77
N VAL A 292 -15.94 -9.67 -20.27
CA VAL A 292 -16.95 -8.61 -20.31
C VAL A 292 -17.85 -8.79 -19.09
N ILE A 293 -17.99 -7.73 -18.30
CA ILE A 293 -18.75 -7.73 -17.04
C ILE A 293 -19.47 -6.40 -16.85
N ASP A 294 -20.42 -6.34 -15.92
CA ASP A 294 -20.88 -5.06 -15.36
C ASP A 294 -19.92 -4.68 -14.20
N ASP A 295 -19.36 -3.47 -14.27
CA ASP A 295 -18.45 -2.96 -13.26
C ASP A 295 -19.17 -2.46 -11.99
N TYR A 296 -18.43 -1.90 -11.04
CA TYR A 296 -18.97 -1.32 -9.79
C TYR A 296 -19.91 -0.12 -10.02
N ARG A 297 -19.92 0.48 -11.23
CA ARG A 297 -20.84 1.55 -11.66
C ARG A 297 -22.11 0.98 -12.29
N GLY A 298 -22.17 -0.34 -12.56
CA GLY A 298 -23.23 -0.99 -13.32
C GLY A 298 -23.15 -0.73 -14.83
N VAL A 299 -21.95 -0.45 -15.35
CA VAL A 299 -21.65 -0.23 -16.76
C VAL A 299 -20.99 -1.49 -17.32
N GLU A 300 -21.45 -1.95 -18.51
CA GLU A 300 -20.78 -3.04 -19.20
C GLU A 300 -19.40 -2.60 -19.69
N VAL A 301 -18.37 -3.32 -19.22
CA VAL A 301 -16.95 -3.03 -19.51
C VAL A 301 -16.22 -4.28 -19.99
N LEU A 302 -15.19 -4.06 -20.80
CA LEU A 302 -14.13 -5.04 -20.99
C LEU A 302 -13.14 -4.87 -19.84
N SER A 303 -13.03 -5.89 -18.99
CA SER A 303 -12.22 -5.92 -17.77
C SER A 303 -11.05 -6.89 -17.97
N ALA A 304 -9.81 -6.41 -17.80
CA ALA A 304 -8.61 -7.22 -17.66
C ALA A 304 -8.17 -7.19 -16.19
N TYR A 305 -7.65 -8.33 -15.71
CA TYR A 305 -7.35 -8.52 -14.30
C TYR A 305 -6.13 -9.40 -14.08
N MET A 306 -5.40 -9.12 -12.99
CA MET A 306 -4.22 -9.88 -12.59
C MET A 306 -4.07 -9.86 -11.07
N PRO A 307 -3.60 -10.95 -10.43
CA PRO A 307 -3.27 -10.98 -9.01
C PRO A 307 -1.96 -10.20 -8.73
N LEU A 308 -1.91 -9.56 -7.57
CA LEU A 308 -0.68 -9.01 -6.99
C LEU A 308 -0.52 -9.58 -5.59
N ASP A 309 0.44 -10.50 -5.42
CA ASP A 309 0.77 -11.07 -4.11
C ASP A 309 1.70 -10.13 -3.34
N ILE A 310 1.32 -9.79 -2.09
CA ILE A 310 2.07 -8.91 -1.21
C ILE A 310 2.23 -9.62 0.14
N GLY A 311 3.37 -10.28 0.34
CA GLY A 311 3.60 -11.06 1.55
C GLY A 311 2.54 -12.14 1.79
N LYS A 312 1.60 -11.89 2.69
CA LYS A 312 0.54 -12.86 3.07
C LYS A 312 -0.85 -12.53 2.52
N PHE A 313 -1.01 -11.44 1.82
CA PHE A 313 -2.28 -11.01 1.25
C PHE A 313 -2.14 -10.77 -0.26
N ARG A 314 -3.27 -10.63 -0.94
CA ARG A 314 -3.35 -10.44 -2.38
C ARG A 314 -4.28 -9.29 -2.72
N TRP A 315 -3.89 -8.49 -3.71
CA TRP A 315 -4.76 -7.51 -4.35
C TRP A 315 -5.10 -7.96 -5.76
N ALA A 316 -6.26 -7.56 -6.24
CA ALA A 316 -6.63 -7.59 -7.64
C ALA A 316 -6.17 -6.28 -8.30
N VAL A 317 -5.41 -6.39 -9.39
CA VAL A 317 -5.06 -5.28 -10.27
C VAL A 317 -6.02 -5.31 -11.45
N MET A 318 -6.76 -4.23 -11.65
CA MET A 318 -7.84 -4.14 -12.62
C MET A 318 -7.54 -3.07 -13.67
N ALA A 319 -7.90 -3.34 -14.93
CA ALA A 319 -7.97 -2.35 -16.00
C ALA A 319 -9.27 -2.56 -16.78
N GLU A 320 -10.09 -1.52 -16.87
CA GLU A 320 -11.42 -1.60 -17.45
C GLU A 320 -11.66 -0.48 -18.45
N MET A 321 -12.52 -0.74 -19.44
CA MET A 321 -12.95 0.23 -20.43
C MET A 321 -14.38 -0.11 -20.87
N ASP A 322 -15.25 0.90 -21.01
CA ASP A 322 -16.61 0.70 -21.49
C ASP A 322 -16.63 0.00 -22.86
N SER A 323 -17.52 -0.98 -23.05
CA SER A 323 -17.61 -1.85 -24.23
C SER A 323 -18.41 -1.25 -25.41
#